data_f5af2f1917db70753a96270ce5a6b48b
#
_entry.id   f5af2f1917db70753a96270ce5a6b48b
#
_cell.length_a   1.000
_cell.length_b   1.000
_cell.length_c   1.000
_cell.angle_alpha   90.00
_cell.angle_beta   90.00
_cell.angle_gamma   90.00
#
_symmetry.space_group_name_H-M   'P 1'
#
loop_
_entity.id
_entity.type
_entity.pdbx_description
1 polymer ?
#
loop_
_entity_poly.entity_id
_entity_poly.type
_entity_poly.pdbx_seq_one_letter_code
_entity_poly.pdbx_strand_id
1 'polypeptide(L)'
;MKKTITLFSIFFTQSSFGASIDEAVETLVSPITEALSSTVFFEINLFGQAVPLIVLWLVSAGLFFTIYLGFINIRGFTHAIRVARGDYRDSNADGEISHFQAVSTAISGTVGIGNIGGVAVAIGIGGPGAAFWLFFAGFLGMSTKLVECTLGVKYRKINQNGSVSGGPMHYLERLLAERRLPAVGKFLGGFYALALVIGCFGIGNMFQSNQAYVQFINITGGDQSYFNERGWLFGLLMAFTVGAVIIGGIKSIAKAASRIVPFMGILYLCSSLVILILSAEHLVNSI
;
A
#
# COMPACT_ATOMS: atom_id res chain seq x y z
N MET A 1 -38.32 -22.49 27.47
CA MET A 1 -36.98 -22.15 28.00
C MET A 1 -35.84 -23.10 27.60
N LYS A 2 -36.05 -24.26 26.95
CA LYS A 2 -34.94 -25.18 26.54
C LYS A 2 -34.38 -24.96 25.12
N LYS A 3 -35.03 -24.18 24.26
CA LYS A 3 -34.58 -23.90 22.88
C LYS A 3 -33.63 -22.70 22.75
N THR A 4 -33.52 -21.82 23.74
CA THR A 4 -32.68 -20.63 23.73
C THR A 4 -31.25 -20.91 24.22
N ILE A 5 -31.06 -22.00 24.98
CA ILE A 5 -29.75 -22.40 25.53
C ILE A 5 -28.92 -23.12 24.47
N THR A 6 -29.58 -23.82 23.52
CA THR A 6 -28.88 -24.56 22.46
C THR A 6 -28.27 -23.66 21.38
N LEU A 7 -28.82 -22.44 21.20
CA LEU A 7 -28.24 -21.45 20.28
C LEU A 7 -27.04 -20.72 20.85
N PHE A 8 -26.94 -20.66 22.19
CA PHE A 8 -25.80 -20.02 22.86
C PHE A 8 -24.57 -20.93 22.99
N SER A 9 -24.78 -22.25 23.00
CA SER A 9 -23.69 -23.22 23.04
C SER A 9 -23.00 -23.47 21.70
N ILE A 10 -23.65 -23.12 20.58
CA ILE A 10 -23.04 -23.20 19.23
C ILE A 10 -21.98 -22.09 19.02
N PHE A 11 -22.08 -20.99 19.79
CA PHE A 11 -21.09 -19.91 19.70
C PHE A 11 -19.81 -20.13 20.53
N PHE A 12 -19.75 -21.15 21.37
CA PHE A 12 -18.63 -21.40 22.28
C PHE A 12 -17.65 -22.52 21.85
N THR A 13 -17.90 -23.18 20.72
CA THR A 13 -16.97 -24.18 20.13
C THR A 13 -16.13 -23.59 18.99
N GLN A 14 -15.66 -22.35 19.13
CA GLN A 14 -15.07 -21.59 18.02
C GLN A 14 -13.56 -21.82 17.79
N SER A 15 -12.82 -22.44 18.70
CA SER A 15 -11.38 -22.65 18.44
C SER A 15 -11.08 -23.75 17.41
N SER A 16 -11.93 -24.75 17.28
CA SER A 16 -11.76 -25.81 16.27
C SER A 16 -12.40 -25.50 14.91
N PHE A 17 -13.41 -24.60 14.87
CA PHE A 17 -14.06 -24.24 13.62
C PHE A 17 -13.27 -23.22 12.80
N GLY A 18 -12.54 -22.32 13.47
CA GLY A 18 -11.64 -21.35 12.82
C GLY A 18 -10.48 -22.05 12.13
N ALA A 19 -9.81 -22.97 12.83
CA ALA A 19 -8.69 -23.74 12.28
C ALA A 19 -9.09 -24.57 11.05
N SER A 20 -10.29 -25.18 11.06
CA SER A 20 -10.78 -25.98 9.93
C SER A 20 -11.15 -25.12 8.70
N ILE A 21 -11.61 -23.89 8.92
CA ILE A 21 -11.90 -22.96 7.81
C ILE A 21 -10.60 -22.42 7.21
N ASP A 22 -9.64 -22.08 8.04
CA ASP A 22 -8.34 -21.59 7.60
C ASP A 22 -7.60 -22.66 6.78
N GLU A 23 -7.57 -23.93 7.26
CA GLU A 23 -7.02 -25.06 6.50
C GLU A 23 -7.75 -25.31 5.18
N ALA A 24 -9.08 -25.22 5.17
CA ALA A 24 -9.87 -25.41 3.95
C ALA A 24 -9.60 -24.27 2.93
N VAL A 25 -9.51 -23.04 3.40
CA VAL A 25 -9.17 -21.88 2.55
C VAL A 25 -7.74 -21.99 2.04
N GLU A 26 -6.78 -22.36 2.88
CA GLU A 26 -5.39 -22.55 2.49
C GLU A 26 -5.27 -23.64 1.42
N THR A 27 -5.90 -24.79 1.61
CA THR A 27 -5.88 -25.89 0.64
C THR A 27 -6.48 -25.51 -0.73
N LEU A 28 -7.52 -24.68 -0.72
CA LEU A 28 -8.16 -24.19 -1.95
C LEU A 28 -7.34 -23.11 -2.67
N VAL A 29 -6.68 -22.24 -1.92
CA VAL A 29 -6.02 -21.04 -2.45
C VAL A 29 -4.54 -21.31 -2.74
N SER A 30 -3.87 -22.22 -2.02
CA SER A 30 -2.44 -22.46 -2.16
C SER A 30 -2.01 -22.85 -3.57
N PRO A 31 -2.71 -23.73 -4.34
CA PRO A 31 -2.30 -24.04 -5.71
C PRO A 31 -2.34 -22.83 -6.65
N ILE A 32 -3.32 -21.95 -6.44
CA ILE A 32 -3.45 -20.71 -7.21
C ILE A 32 -2.35 -19.74 -6.83
N THR A 33 -2.07 -19.61 -5.53
CA THR A 33 -1.03 -18.73 -4.99
C THR A 33 0.35 -19.19 -5.45
N GLU A 34 0.63 -20.49 -5.45
CA GLU A 34 1.90 -21.05 -5.93
C GLU A 34 2.09 -20.80 -7.44
N ALA A 35 1.07 -21.04 -8.25
CA ALA A 35 1.11 -20.78 -9.68
C ALA A 35 1.32 -19.29 -9.99
N LEU A 36 0.63 -18.39 -9.29
CA LEU A 36 0.80 -16.95 -9.44
C LEU A 36 2.18 -16.51 -8.95
N SER A 37 2.63 -16.99 -7.80
CA SER A 37 3.93 -16.67 -7.23
C SER A 37 5.07 -17.12 -8.13
N SER A 38 5.05 -18.35 -8.63
CA SER A 38 6.07 -18.85 -9.55
C SER A 38 6.10 -18.07 -10.88
N THR A 39 4.96 -17.55 -11.34
CA THR A 39 4.88 -16.75 -12.55
C THR A 39 5.39 -15.33 -12.32
N VAL A 40 4.95 -14.67 -11.23
CA VAL A 40 5.31 -13.28 -10.92
C VAL A 40 6.77 -13.15 -10.49
N PHE A 41 7.23 -14.09 -9.66
CA PHE A 41 8.62 -14.13 -9.16
C PHE A 41 9.49 -15.09 -9.97
N PHE A 42 9.18 -15.29 -11.26
CA PHE A 42 10.03 -16.08 -12.15
C PHE A 42 11.47 -15.55 -12.10
N GLU A 43 12.40 -16.45 -11.74
CA GLU A 43 13.80 -16.09 -11.51
C GLU A 43 14.63 -16.36 -12.77
N ILE A 44 15.56 -15.45 -13.04
CA ILE A 44 16.61 -15.65 -14.03
C ILE A 44 17.98 -15.63 -13.33
N ASN A 45 18.87 -16.52 -13.77
CA ASN A 45 20.24 -16.54 -13.27
C ASN A 45 21.05 -15.39 -13.88
N LEU A 46 21.40 -14.40 -13.07
CA LEU A 46 22.25 -13.29 -13.46
C LEU A 46 23.54 -13.31 -12.61
N PHE A 47 24.66 -13.48 -13.28
CA PHE A 47 25.98 -13.55 -12.60
C PHE A 47 26.06 -14.60 -11.48
N GLY A 48 25.36 -15.72 -11.62
CA GLY A 48 25.33 -16.80 -10.62
C GLY A 48 24.35 -16.57 -9.45
N GLN A 49 23.53 -15.52 -9.50
CA GLN A 49 22.48 -15.23 -8.55
C GLN A 49 21.09 -15.37 -9.20
N ALA A 50 20.15 -15.98 -8.49
CA ALA A 50 18.76 -16.04 -8.92
C ALA A 50 18.08 -14.69 -8.60
N VAL A 51 17.66 -13.97 -9.65
CA VAL A 51 17.03 -12.66 -9.53
C VAL A 51 15.64 -12.72 -10.15
N PRO A 52 14.58 -12.36 -9.41
CA PRO A 52 13.24 -12.30 -9.97
C PRO A 52 13.14 -11.29 -11.12
N LEU A 53 12.55 -11.71 -12.23
CA LEU A 53 12.40 -10.89 -13.43
C LEU A 53 11.64 -9.59 -13.17
N ILE A 54 10.64 -9.63 -12.29
CA ILE A 54 9.86 -8.45 -11.90
C ILE A 54 10.73 -7.38 -11.24
N VAL A 55 11.71 -7.77 -10.42
CA VAL A 55 12.63 -6.84 -9.77
C VAL A 55 13.51 -6.14 -10.81
N LEU A 56 14.07 -6.90 -11.76
CA LEU A 56 14.83 -6.34 -12.87
C LEU A 56 14.02 -5.36 -13.70
N TRP A 57 12.76 -5.71 -13.98
CA TRP A 57 11.85 -4.85 -14.71
C TRP A 57 11.58 -3.53 -13.97
N LEU A 58 11.29 -3.59 -12.68
CA LEU A 58 11.01 -2.40 -11.86
C LEU A 58 12.22 -1.50 -11.71
N VAL A 59 13.41 -2.07 -11.45
CA VAL A 59 14.66 -1.30 -11.35
C VAL A 59 15.03 -0.67 -12.68
N SER A 60 14.94 -1.44 -13.78
CA SER A 60 15.21 -0.94 -15.13
C SER A 60 14.27 0.18 -15.54
N ALA A 61 12.98 0.04 -15.25
CA ALA A 61 11.99 1.09 -15.49
C ALA A 61 12.28 2.35 -14.66
N GLY A 62 12.61 2.19 -13.38
CA GLY A 62 12.97 3.30 -12.49
C GLY A 62 14.23 4.04 -12.97
N LEU A 63 15.24 3.30 -13.38
CA LEU A 63 16.47 3.86 -13.93
C LEU A 63 16.20 4.58 -15.26
N PHE A 64 15.44 3.95 -16.16
CA PHE A 64 15.07 4.55 -17.44
C PHE A 64 14.34 5.88 -17.24
N PHE A 65 13.30 5.93 -16.41
CA PHE A 65 12.56 7.17 -16.17
C PHE A 65 13.39 8.21 -15.42
N THR A 66 14.28 7.81 -14.53
CA THR A 66 15.16 8.74 -13.84
C THR A 66 16.11 9.45 -14.81
N ILE A 67 16.71 8.70 -15.74
CA ILE A 67 17.60 9.24 -16.78
C ILE A 67 16.78 10.03 -17.81
N TYR A 68 15.68 9.48 -18.33
CA TYR A 68 14.84 10.11 -19.33
C TYR A 68 14.26 11.46 -18.88
N LEU A 69 13.89 11.58 -17.61
CA LEU A 69 13.38 12.82 -17.03
C LEU A 69 14.50 13.75 -16.50
N GLY A 70 15.75 13.43 -16.76
CA GLY A 70 16.90 14.26 -16.36
C GLY A 70 17.03 14.42 -14.85
N PHE A 71 16.90 13.33 -14.09
CA PHE A 71 17.00 13.28 -12.62
C PHE A 71 16.00 14.21 -11.93
N ILE A 72 14.75 14.14 -12.37
CA ILE A 72 13.65 14.99 -11.85
C ILE A 72 13.47 14.84 -10.34
N ASN A 73 13.74 13.67 -9.78
CA ASN A 73 13.72 13.37 -8.35
C ASN A 73 14.63 14.29 -7.53
N ILE A 74 15.74 14.77 -8.09
CA ILE A 74 16.63 15.77 -7.46
C ILE A 74 16.20 17.19 -7.86
N ARG A 75 16.11 17.46 -9.16
CA ARG A 75 15.85 18.80 -9.69
C ARG A 75 14.45 19.33 -9.34
N GLY A 76 13.47 18.42 -9.29
CA GLY A 76 12.09 18.75 -9.01
C GLY A 76 11.71 18.84 -7.53
N PHE A 77 12.61 18.52 -6.61
CA PHE A 77 12.30 18.39 -5.18
C PHE A 77 11.71 19.67 -4.57
N THR A 78 12.37 20.80 -4.76
CA THR A 78 11.87 22.10 -4.27
C THR A 78 10.55 22.49 -4.91
N HIS A 79 10.39 22.20 -6.21
CA HIS A 79 9.13 22.45 -6.92
C HIS A 79 8.00 21.58 -6.36
N ALA A 80 8.25 20.30 -6.10
CA ALA A 80 7.27 19.40 -5.51
C ALA A 80 6.77 19.87 -4.14
N ILE A 81 7.66 20.40 -3.29
CA ILE A 81 7.27 20.99 -1.99
C ILE A 81 6.34 22.19 -2.20
N ARG A 82 6.65 23.07 -3.16
CA ARG A 82 5.82 24.24 -3.47
C ARG A 82 4.45 23.84 -4.02
N VAL A 83 4.38 22.81 -4.87
CA VAL A 83 3.11 22.24 -5.34
C VAL A 83 2.30 21.66 -4.16
N ALA A 84 2.93 20.90 -3.28
CA ALA A 84 2.26 20.34 -2.11
C ALA A 84 1.72 21.40 -1.16
N ARG A 85 2.44 22.52 -1.01
CA ARG A 85 1.98 23.70 -0.21
C ARG A 85 0.79 24.42 -0.86
N GLY A 86 0.57 24.24 -2.16
CA GLY A 86 -0.51 24.88 -2.90
C GLY A 86 -0.13 26.19 -3.57
N ASP A 87 1.17 26.50 -3.74
CA ASP A 87 1.66 27.74 -4.39
C ASP A 87 1.14 27.87 -5.83
N TYR A 88 0.79 26.74 -6.47
CA TYR A 88 0.25 26.66 -7.84
C TYR A 88 -1.23 26.31 -7.90
N ARG A 89 -1.97 26.62 -6.81
CA ARG A 89 -3.40 26.30 -6.77
C ARG A 89 -4.18 27.20 -7.72
N ASP A 90 -4.86 26.58 -8.67
CA ASP A 90 -5.86 27.24 -9.51
C ASP A 90 -7.26 26.93 -8.95
N SER A 91 -8.01 27.97 -8.59
CA SER A 91 -9.37 27.84 -8.08
C SER A 91 -10.38 27.38 -9.13
N ASN A 92 -10.04 27.51 -10.41
CA ASN A 92 -10.87 27.12 -11.56
C ASN A 92 -10.50 25.74 -12.11
N ALA A 93 -9.46 25.09 -11.57
CA ALA A 93 -9.06 23.77 -12.03
C ALA A 93 -10.04 22.69 -11.57
N ASP A 94 -10.39 21.79 -12.49
CA ASP A 94 -11.22 20.63 -12.18
C ASP A 94 -10.52 19.71 -11.18
N GLY A 95 -11.14 19.46 -10.02
CA GLY A 95 -10.63 18.58 -9.00
C GLY A 95 -11.50 18.59 -7.75
N GLU A 96 -11.49 17.49 -7.01
CA GLU A 96 -12.33 17.33 -5.81
C GLU A 96 -11.60 17.64 -4.51
N ILE A 97 -10.26 17.62 -4.51
CA ILE A 97 -9.41 17.76 -3.33
C ILE A 97 -8.22 18.68 -3.58
N SER A 98 -7.67 19.27 -2.51
CA SER A 98 -6.48 20.14 -2.61
C SER A 98 -5.19 19.34 -2.87
N HIS A 99 -4.12 20.02 -3.31
CA HIS A 99 -2.80 19.40 -3.54
C HIS A 99 -2.28 18.69 -2.29
N PHE A 100 -2.37 19.32 -1.11
CA PHE A 100 -1.95 18.72 0.15
C PHE A 100 -2.79 17.49 0.51
N GLN A 101 -4.10 17.54 0.28
CA GLN A 101 -4.97 16.38 0.48
C GLN A 101 -4.64 15.24 -0.49
N ALA A 102 -4.31 15.56 -1.74
CA ALA A 102 -3.90 14.57 -2.73
C ALA A 102 -2.60 13.87 -2.31
N VAL A 103 -1.58 14.64 -1.89
CA VAL A 103 -0.31 14.09 -1.39
C VAL A 103 -0.54 13.24 -0.14
N SER A 104 -1.31 13.73 0.83
CA SER A 104 -1.63 12.99 2.05
C SER A 104 -2.37 11.68 1.76
N THR A 105 -3.33 11.71 0.84
CA THR A 105 -4.06 10.49 0.42
C THR A 105 -3.13 9.51 -0.28
N ALA A 106 -2.25 9.99 -1.17
CA ALA A 106 -1.26 9.14 -1.85
C ALA A 106 -0.29 8.50 -0.83
N ILE A 107 0.19 9.26 0.16
CA ILE A 107 1.05 8.74 1.22
C ILE A 107 0.30 7.69 2.05
N SER A 108 -0.96 7.93 2.43
CA SER A 108 -1.75 6.96 3.20
C SER A 108 -1.97 5.64 2.46
N GLY A 109 -2.03 5.67 1.14
CA GLY A 109 -2.16 4.47 0.30
C GLY A 109 -0.84 3.76 -0.01
N THR A 110 0.31 4.45 0.17
CA THR A 110 1.64 3.89 -0.12
C THR A 110 2.46 3.54 1.12
N VAL A 111 2.33 4.31 2.18
CA VAL A 111 3.05 4.07 3.44
C VAL A 111 2.18 3.23 4.36
N GLY A 112 2.57 2.00 4.55
CA GLY A 112 1.89 1.03 5.41
C GLY A 112 2.89 0.21 6.23
N ILE A 113 2.42 -0.86 6.83
CA ILE A 113 3.24 -1.78 7.65
C ILE A 113 4.40 -2.36 6.83
N GLY A 114 4.24 -2.56 5.52
CA GLY A 114 5.31 -2.99 4.63
C GLY A 114 6.53 -2.07 4.63
N ASN A 115 6.33 -0.76 4.80
CA ASN A 115 7.42 0.22 4.84
C ASN A 115 8.13 0.29 6.21
N ILE A 116 7.55 -0.28 7.24
CA ILE A 116 8.10 -0.30 8.61
C ILE A 116 8.55 -1.70 8.95
N GLY A 117 7.63 -2.62 9.18
CA GLY A 117 7.92 -4.00 9.54
C GLY A 117 8.56 -4.79 8.41
N GLY A 118 8.09 -4.61 7.16
CA GLY A 118 8.68 -5.27 5.98
C GLY A 118 10.12 -4.86 5.72
N VAL A 119 10.49 -3.60 5.98
CA VAL A 119 11.88 -3.14 5.89
C VAL A 119 12.75 -3.81 6.97
N ALA A 120 12.23 -3.93 8.21
CA ALA A 120 12.95 -4.62 9.29
C ALA A 120 13.19 -6.10 8.94
N VAL A 121 12.19 -6.79 8.39
CA VAL A 121 12.33 -8.17 7.91
C VAL A 121 13.34 -8.27 6.77
N ALA A 122 13.31 -7.36 5.79
CA ALA A 122 14.23 -7.34 4.67
C ALA A 122 15.69 -7.15 5.14
N ILE A 123 15.93 -6.27 6.12
CA ILE A 123 17.24 -6.06 6.72
C ILE A 123 17.67 -7.29 7.54
N GLY A 124 16.74 -7.91 8.26
CA GLY A 124 17.01 -9.14 9.03
C GLY A 124 17.46 -10.31 8.16
N ILE A 125 16.90 -10.43 6.95
CA ILE A 125 17.23 -11.50 5.99
C ILE A 125 18.45 -11.12 5.14
N GLY A 126 18.47 -9.90 4.61
CA GLY A 126 19.47 -9.44 3.61
C GLY A 126 20.64 -8.67 4.20
N GLY A 127 20.67 -8.47 5.53
CA GLY A 127 21.70 -7.68 6.20
C GLY A 127 21.65 -6.17 5.88
N PRO A 128 22.66 -5.40 6.29
CA PRO A 128 22.73 -3.94 6.10
C PRO A 128 22.62 -3.51 4.64
N GLY A 129 23.10 -4.31 3.70
CA GLY A 129 22.99 -4.05 2.26
C GLY A 129 21.56 -3.93 1.76
N ALA A 130 20.61 -4.59 2.42
CA ALA A 130 19.19 -4.46 2.08
C ALA A 130 18.69 -3.03 2.30
N ALA A 131 19.13 -2.34 3.36
CA ALA A 131 18.76 -0.95 3.62
C ALA A 131 19.23 -0.02 2.50
N PHE A 132 20.47 -0.21 2.00
CA PHE A 132 20.98 0.56 0.87
C PHE A 132 20.14 0.34 -0.39
N TRP A 133 19.83 -0.90 -0.74
CA TRP A 133 19.05 -1.21 -1.93
C TRP A 133 17.61 -0.73 -1.82
N LEU A 134 17.00 -0.79 -0.65
CA LEU A 134 15.65 -0.24 -0.42
C LEU A 134 15.62 1.28 -0.60
N PHE A 135 16.62 1.99 -0.08
CA PHE A 135 16.76 3.43 -0.29
C PHE A 135 16.96 3.77 -1.76
N PHE A 136 17.84 3.07 -2.44
CA PHE A 136 18.14 3.28 -3.87
C PHE A 136 16.92 2.97 -4.75
N ALA A 137 16.22 1.87 -4.49
CA ALA A 137 14.97 1.54 -5.17
C ALA A 137 13.88 2.60 -4.94
N GLY A 138 13.76 3.11 -3.71
CA GLY A 138 12.85 4.21 -3.39
C GLY A 138 13.18 5.48 -4.17
N PHE A 139 14.45 5.82 -4.30
CA PHE A 139 14.90 6.97 -5.10
C PHE A 139 14.52 6.83 -6.58
N LEU A 140 14.73 5.67 -7.18
CA LEU A 140 14.32 5.37 -8.55
C LEU A 140 12.78 5.37 -8.69
N GLY A 141 12.09 4.88 -7.66
CA GLY A 141 10.63 4.82 -7.59
C GLY A 141 9.94 6.18 -7.67
N MET A 142 10.61 7.27 -7.26
CA MET A 142 10.06 8.63 -7.39
C MET A 142 9.74 8.98 -8.85
N SER A 143 10.63 8.63 -9.77
CA SER A 143 10.46 8.92 -11.20
C SER A 143 9.34 8.10 -11.83
N THR A 144 9.23 6.82 -11.50
CA THR A 144 8.12 5.97 -11.95
C THR A 144 6.79 6.46 -11.41
N LYS A 145 6.75 6.86 -10.15
CA LYS A 145 5.52 7.39 -9.53
C LYS A 145 5.10 8.72 -10.15
N LEU A 146 6.04 9.59 -10.48
CA LEU A 146 5.74 10.83 -11.21
C LEU A 146 5.07 10.54 -12.56
N VAL A 147 5.60 9.58 -13.33
CA VAL A 147 5.03 9.18 -14.63
C VAL A 147 3.62 8.62 -14.44
N GLU A 148 3.44 7.71 -13.49
CA GLU A 148 2.14 7.11 -13.17
C GLU A 148 1.10 8.18 -12.83
N CYS A 149 1.41 9.09 -11.91
CA CYS A 149 0.50 10.15 -11.50
C CYS A 149 0.20 11.12 -12.64
N THR A 150 1.21 11.46 -13.46
CA THR A 150 1.03 12.32 -14.63
C THR A 150 0.08 11.70 -15.66
N LEU A 151 0.26 10.41 -15.95
CA LEU A 151 -0.66 9.67 -16.82
C LEU A 151 -2.07 9.59 -16.24
N GLY A 152 -2.17 9.34 -14.94
CA GLY A 152 -3.44 9.30 -14.22
C GLY A 152 -4.22 10.60 -14.33
N VAL A 153 -3.55 11.74 -14.23
CA VAL A 153 -4.17 13.08 -14.39
C VAL A 153 -4.45 13.39 -15.86
N LYS A 154 -3.51 13.12 -16.76
CA LYS A 154 -3.65 13.40 -18.20
C LYS A 154 -4.84 12.67 -18.82
N TYR A 155 -5.04 11.40 -18.47
CA TYR A 155 -6.06 10.54 -19.06
C TYR A 155 -7.30 10.37 -18.14
N ARG A 156 -7.45 11.21 -17.12
CA ARG A 156 -8.64 11.19 -16.26
C ARG A 156 -9.92 11.49 -17.05
N LYS A 157 -11.02 10.94 -16.58
CA LYS A 157 -12.36 11.20 -17.10
C LYS A 157 -13.12 12.10 -16.12
N ILE A 158 -13.63 13.22 -16.61
CA ILE A 158 -14.56 14.04 -15.84
C ILE A 158 -15.96 13.57 -16.20
N ASN A 159 -16.71 13.12 -15.22
CA ASN A 159 -18.09 12.64 -15.39
C ASN A 159 -19.07 13.81 -15.40
N GLN A 160 -20.29 13.58 -15.91
CA GLN A 160 -21.34 14.61 -15.98
C GLN A 160 -21.73 15.21 -14.63
N ASN A 161 -21.57 14.46 -13.55
CA ASN A 161 -21.83 14.91 -12.18
C ASN A 161 -20.63 15.66 -11.54
N GLY A 162 -19.59 15.98 -12.31
CA GLY A 162 -18.38 16.66 -11.83
C GLY A 162 -17.39 15.74 -11.09
N SER A 163 -17.69 14.46 -10.88
CA SER A 163 -16.74 13.52 -10.31
C SER A 163 -15.63 13.16 -11.29
N VAL A 164 -14.44 12.86 -10.75
CA VAL A 164 -13.26 12.54 -11.54
C VAL A 164 -12.91 11.05 -11.40
N SER A 165 -12.78 10.35 -12.53
CA SER A 165 -12.33 8.97 -12.61
C SER A 165 -10.96 8.92 -13.28
N GLY A 166 -9.97 8.34 -12.63
CA GLY A 166 -8.60 8.24 -13.12
C GLY A 166 -7.93 6.94 -12.67
N GLY A 167 -6.68 6.77 -13.09
CA GLY A 167 -5.86 5.63 -12.71
C GLY A 167 -5.47 4.73 -13.88
N PRO A 168 -4.71 3.65 -13.60
CA PRO A 168 -4.16 2.78 -14.63
C PRO A 168 -5.20 2.17 -15.59
N MET A 169 -6.37 1.78 -15.09
CA MET A 169 -7.44 1.26 -15.94
C MET A 169 -7.85 2.25 -17.04
N HIS A 170 -7.90 3.54 -16.72
CA HIS A 170 -8.31 4.58 -17.67
C HIS A 170 -7.19 4.99 -18.63
N TYR A 171 -5.96 5.17 -18.12
CA TYR A 171 -4.87 5.58 -19.02
C TYR A 171 -4.40 4.44 -19.93
N LEU A 172 -4.46 3.18 -19.49
CA LEU A 172 -4.17 2.04 -20.35
C LEU A 172 -5.16 1.95 -21.53
N GLU A 173 -6.46 2.10 -21.22
CA GLU A 173 -7.48 2.06 -22.26
C GLU A 173 -7.31 3.19 -23.28
N ARG A 174 -7.15 4.43 -22.81
CA ARG A 174 -7.08 5.61 -23.71
C ARG A 174 -5.77 5.69 -24.47
N LEU A 175 -4.62 5.51 -23.78
CA LEU A 175 -3.32 5.59 -24.42
C LEU A 175 -3.14 4.53 -25.49
N LEU A 176 -3.60 3.31 -25.26
CA LEU A 176 -3.52 2.23 -26.24
C LEU A 176 -4.54 2.41 -27.38
N ALA A 177 -5.67 3.03 -27.13
CA ALA A 177 -6.59 3.44 -28.20
C ALA A 177 -5.98 4.50 -29.11
N GLU A 178 -5.25 5.49 -28.58
CA GLU A 178 -4.47 6.46 -29.36
C GLU A 178 -3.37 5.79 -30.21
N ARG A 179 -2.84 4.67 -29.72
CA ARG A 179 -1.84 3.85 -30.43
C ARG A 179 -2.44 2.81 -31.39
N ARG A 180 -3.72 2.91 -31.71
CA ARG A 180 -4.48 1.99 -32.57
C ARG A 180 -4.60 0.54 -32.03
N LEU A 181 -4.52 0.38 -30.72
CA LEU A 181 -4.64 -0.89 -29.99
C LEU A 181 -5.79 -0.87 -28.97
N PRO A 182 -7.03 -0.50 -29.32
CA PRO A 182 -8.10 -0.29 -28.34
C PRO A 182 -8.53 -1.58 -27.63
N ALA A 183 -8.48 -2.74 -28.32
CA ALA A 183 -8.82 -4.02 -27.71
C ALA A 183 -7.85 -4.42 -26.60
N VAL A 184 -6.54 -4.23 -26.84
CA VAL A 184 -5.49 -4.48 -25.86
C VAL A 184 -5.64 -3.53 -24.65
N GLY A 185 -5.95 -2.25 -24.90
CA GLY A 185 -6.18 -1.27 -23.85
C GLY A 185 -7.34 -1.62 -22.95
N LYS A 186 -8.46 -2.04 -23.51
CA LYS A 186 -9.63 -2.49 -22.74
C LYS A 186 -9.34 -3.74 -21.92
N PHE A 187 -8.65 -4.73 -22.52
CA PHE A 187 -8.27 -5.95 -21.82
C PHE A 187 -7.34 -5.64 -20.64
N LEU A 188 -6.26 -4.90 -20.85
CA LEU A 188 -5.29 -4.57 -19.79
C LEU A 188 -5.92 -3.66 -18.71
N GLY A 189 -6.74 -2.71 -19.09
CA GLY A 189 -7.48 -1.87 -18.14
C GLY A 189 -8.44 -2.65 -17.27
N GLY A 190 -9.21 -3.58 -17.86
CA GLY A 190 -10.12 -4.47 -17.15
C GLY A 190 -9.38 -5.45 -16.24
N PHE A 191 -8.30 -6.07 -16.74
CA PHE A 191 -7.44 -6.96 -15.96
C PHE A 191 -6.84 -6.24 -14.74
N TYR A 192 -6.30 -5.03 -14.95
CA TYR A 192 -5.76 -4.21 -13.85
C TYR A 192 -6.83 -3.89 -12.81
N ALA A 193 -8.04 -3.48 -13.25
CA ALA A 193 -9.13 -3.17 -12.33
C ALA A 193 -9.53 -4.38 -11.47
N LEU A 194 -9.63 -5.57 -12.08
CA LEU A 194 -9.92 -6.81 -11.35
C LEU A 194 -8.81 -7.19 -10.37
N ALA A 195 -7.56 -7.14 -10.82
CA ALA A 195 -6.39 -7.41 -9.97
C ALA A 195 -6.30 -6.44 -8.79
N LEU A 196 -6.61 -5.16 -9.01
CA LEU A 196 -6.64 -4.15 -7.96
C LEU A 196 -7.71 -4.44 -6.92
N VAL A 197 -8.92 -4.83 -7.33
CA VAL A 197 -10.00 -5.20 -6.41
C VAL A 197 -9.56 -6.36 -5.51
N ILE A 198 -9.00 -7.43 -6.09
CA ILE A 198 -8.51 -8.59 -5.32
C ILE A 198 -7.36 -8.17 -4.39
N GLY A 199 -6.38 -7.40 -4.89
CA GLY A 199 -5.24 -6.93 -4.10
C GLY A 199 -5.64 -6.03 -2.93
N CYS A 200 -6.67 -5.19 -3.09
CA CYS A 200 -7.17 -4.34 -2.02
C CYS A 200 -7.75 -5.13 -0.83
N PHE A 201 -8.41 -6.26 -1.09
CA PHE A 201 -8.90 -7.11 0.01
C PHE A 201 -7.76 -7.72 0.81
N GLY A 202 -6.72 -8.26 0.17
CA GLY A 202 -5.59 -8.91 0.82
C GLY A 202 -4.65 -7.90 1.47
N ILE A 203 -3.72 -7.39 0.69
CA ILE A 203 -2.62 -6.54 1.18
C ILE A 203 -3.11 -5.18 1.69
N GLY A 204 -4.11 -4.60 1.02
CA GLY A 204 -4.63 -3.28 1.37
C GLY A 204 -5.41 -3.26 2.69
N ASN A 205 -6.09 -4.34 3.04
CA ASN A 205 -6.99 -4.39 4.19
C ASN A 205 -6.65 -5.50 5.18
N MET A 206 -6.75 -6.77 4.79
CA MET A 206 -6.63 -7.90 5.72
C MET A 206 -5.26 -7.93 6.39
N PHE A 207 -4.18 -7.79 5.65
CA PHE A 207 -2.82 -7.76 6.20
C PHE A 207 -2.63 -6.60 7.17
N GLN A 208 -3.06 -5.40 6.83
CA GLN A 208 -2.92 -4.21 7.66
C GLN A 208 -3.72 -4.35 8.98
N SER A 209 -4.96 -4.82 8.87
CA SER A 209 -5.82 -5.05 10.04
C SER A 209 -5.29 -6.13 10.95
N ASN A 210 -4.78 -7.23 10.40
CA ASN A 210 -4.19 -8.32 11.16
C ASN A 210 -2.95 -7.85 11.94
N GLN A 211 -2.02 -7.16 11.30
CA GLN A 211 -0.81 -6.66 11.97
C GLN A 211 -1.13 -5.61 13.04
N ALA A 212 -2.13 -4.77 12.81
CA ALA A 212 -2.59 -3.82 13.82
C ALA A 212 -3.19 -4.56 15.04
N TYR A 213 -3.94 -5.63 14.80
CA TYR A 213 -4.47 -6.48 15.86
C TYR A 213 -3.38 -7.19 16.65
N VAL A 214 -2.41 -7.81 15.98
CA VAL A 214 -1.26 -8.47 16.63
C VAL A 214 -0.52 -7.48 17.54
N GLN A 215 -0.25 -6.28 17.04
CA GLN A 215 0.43 -5.26 17.85
C GLN A 215 -0.43 -4.78 19.02
N PHE A 216 -1.74 -4.65 18.82
CA PHE A 216 -2.67 -4.29 19.88
C PHE A 216 -2.71 -5.34 20.99
N ILE A 217 -2.72 -6.63 20.65
CA ILE A 217 -2.62 -7.72 21.61
C ILE A 217 -1.32 -7.63 22.41
N ASN A 218 -0.18 -7.45 21.73
CA ASN A 218 1.13 -7.36 22.39
C ASN A 218 1.18 -6.22 23.43
N ILE A 219 0.58 -5.07 23.15
CA ILE A 219 0.57 -3.92 24.07
C ILE A 219 -0.42 -4.11 25.23
N THR A 220 -1.50 -4.87 25.01
CA THR A 220 -2.58 -5.05 26.02
C THR A 220 -2.41 -6.28 26.90
N GLY A 221 -1.24 -6.94 26.87
CA GLY A 221 -0.90 -8.04 27.77
C GLY A 221 -0.54 -9.36 27.07
N GLY A 222 -0.33 -9.38 25.77
CA GLY A 222 0.05 -10.56 25.01
C GLY A 222 -1.03 -11.65 25.12
N ASP A 223 -0.61 -12.87 25.48
CA ASP A 223 -1.52 -14.02 25.64
C ASP A 223 -2.58 -13.84 26.73
N GLN A 224 -2.34 -12.92 27.68
CA GLN A 224 -3.30 -12.58 28.75
C GLN A 224 -4.25 -11.45 28.37
N SER A 225 -4.14 -10.89 27.17
CA SER A 225 -5.03 -9.83 26.70
C SER A 225 -6.47 -10.33 26.61
N TYR A 226 -7.41 -9.53 27.11
CA TYR A 226 -8.85 -9.78 26.95
C TYR A 226 -9.26 -9.98 25.48
N PHE A 227 -8.50 -9.40 24.57
CA PHE A 227 -8.78 -9.44 23.13
C PHE A 227 -8.11 -10.61 22.40
N ASN A 228 -7.25 -11.40 23.06
CA ASN A 228 -6.46 -12.45 22.41
C ASN A 228 -7.33 -13.47 21.63
N GLU A 229 -8.46 -13.90 22.21
CA GLU A 229 -9.42 -14.79 21.54
C GLU A 229 -10.62 -14.07 20.92
N ARG A 230 -10.60 -12.73 20.92
CA ARG A 230 -11.73 -11.89 20.50
C ARG A 230 -11.35 -10.90 19.38
N GLY A 231 -10.52 -11.36 18.44
CA GLY A 231 -10.08 -10.55 17.30
C GLY A 231 -11.23 -9.94 16.49
N TRP A 232 -12.39 -10.60 16.47
CA TRP A 232 -13.57 -10.10 15.83
C TRP A 232 -14.08 -8.76 16.41
N LEU A 233 -13.89 -8.51 17.72
CA LEU A 233 -14.25 -7.22 18.36
C LEU A 233 -13.36 -6.10 17.84
N PHE A 234 -12.04 -6.36 17.75
CA PHE A 234 -11.10 -5.40 17.17
C PHE A 234 -11.43 -5.14 15.69
N GLY A 235 -11.71 -6.22 14.92
CA GLY A 235 -12.11 -6.13 13.53
C GLY A 235 -13.39 -5.30 13.34
N LEU A 236 -14.40 -5.49 14.21
CA LEU A 236 -15.63 -4.71 14.19
C LEU A 236 -15.39 -3.22 14.45
N LEU A 237 -14.56 -2.90 15.44
CA LEU A 237 -14.18 -1.52 15.76
C LEU A 237 -13.45 -0.87 14.57
N MET A 238 -12.51 -1.58 13.96
CA MET A 238 -11.81 -1.11 12.77
C MET A 238 -12.76 -0.91 11.60
N ALA A 239 -13.65 -1.87 11.32
CA ALA A 239 -14.63 -1.79 10.25
C ALA A 239 -15.57 -0.57 10.42
N PHE A 240 -16.03 -0.32 11.64
CA PHE A 240 -16.85 0.85 11.94
C PHE A 240 -16.10 2.17 11.71
N THR A 241 -14.87 2.26 12.23
CA THR A 241 -14.05 3.47 12.13
C THR A 241 -13.69 3.79 10.67
N VAL A 242 -13.25 2.77 9.92
CA VAL A 242 -12.89 2.91 8.50
C VAL A 242 -14.15 3.17 7.66
N GLY A 243 -15.24 2.45 7.95
CA GLY A 243 -16.54 2.64 7.28
C GLY A 243 -17.06 4.07 7.39
N ALA A 244 -16.98 4.68 8.58
CA ALA A 244 -17.39 6.06 8.79
C ALA A 244 -16.61 7.07 7.92
N VAL A 245 -15.36 6.76 7.58
CA VAL A 245 -14.55 7.61 6.69
C VAL A 245 -14.86 7.33 5.22
N ILE A 246 -14.98 6.05 4.83
CA ILE A 246 -15.14 5.63 3.42
C ILE A 246 -16.49 6.03 2.85
N ILE A 247 -17.57 5.96 3.65
CA ILE A 247 -18.93 6.30 3.21
C ILE A 247 -19.00 7.74 2.65
N GLY A 248 -18.18 8.65 3.17
CA GLY A 248 -18.12 10.03 2.67
C GLY A 248 -17.34 10.22 1.35
N GLY A 249 -16.87 9.14 0.72
CA GLY A 249 -16.14 9.16 -0.55
C GLY A 249 -14.77 9.82 -0.47
N ILE A 250 -14.21 10.16 -1.63
CA ILE A 250 -12.83 10.68 -1.76
C ILE A 250 -12.59 11.96 -0.92
N LYS A 251 -13.58 12.82 -0.79
CA LYS A 251 -13.47 14.06 -0.01
C LYS A 251 -13.29 13.77 1.49
N SER A 252 -14.04 12.81 2.02
CA SER A 252 -13.93 12.38 3.41
C SER A 252 -12.59 11.66 3.67
N ILE A 253 -12.21 10.75 2.79
CA ILE A 253 -10.93 10.03 2.85
C ILE A 253 -9.77 11.03 2.83
N ALA A 254 -9.77 11.97 1.91
CA ALA A 254 -8.72 12.98 1.78
C ALA A 254 -8.65 13.92 3.00
N LYS A 255 -9.80 14.27 3.58
CA LYS A 255 -9.87 15.06 4.81
C LYS A 255 -9.29 14.29 6.02
N ALA A 256 -9.60 13.02 6.16
CA ALA A 256 -9.05 12.16 7.21
C ALA A 256 -7.53 11.97 7.01
N ALA A 257 -7.11 11.59 5.80
CA ALA A 257 -5.70 11.39 5.45
C ALA A 257 -4.86 12.65 5.69
N SER A 258 -5.36 13.84 5.32
CA SER A 258 -4.63 15.10 5.52
C SER A 258 -4.39 15.49 6.99
N ARG A 259 -5.08 14.85 7.93
CA ARG A 259 -4.86 15.01 9.38
C ARG A 259 -3.99 13.92 9.97
N ILE A 260 -4.30 12.66 9.61
CA ILE A 260 -3.64 11.47 10.18
C ILE A 260 -2.21 11.33 9.66
N VAL A 261 -1.99 11.50 8.36
CA VAL A 261 -0.68 11.25 7.74
C VAL A 261 0.43 12.17 8.24
N PRO A 262 0.25 13.49 8.38
CA PRO A 262 1.28 14.33 8.96
C PRO A 262 1.59 13.97 10.42
N PHE A 263 0.57 13.66 11.21
CA PHE A 263 0.75 13.21 12.59
C PHE A 263 1.54 11.89 12.65
N MET A 264 1.16 10.91 11.83
CA MET A 264 1.87 9.64 11.71
C MET A 264 3.34 9.86 11.30
N GLY A 265 3.58 10.71 10.31
CA GLY A 265 4.93 11.02 9.83
C GLY A 265 5.81 11.68 10.89
N ILE A 266 5.28 12.65 11.61
CA ILE A 266 5.99 13.34 12.71
C ILE A 266 6.29 12.35 13.84
N LEU A 267 5.29 11.57 14.27
CA LEU A 267 5.47 10.58 15.33
C LEU A 267 6.56 9.57 14.97
N TYR A 268 6.51 9.02 13.74
CA TYR A 268 7.49 8.06 13.26
C TYR A 268 8.90 8.65 13.20
N LEU A 269 9.06 9.83 12.62
CA LEU A 269 10.36 10.51 12.55
C LEU A 269 10.93 10.84 13.92
N CYS A 270 10.11 11.38 14.84
CA CYS A 270 10.55 11.69 16.19
C CYS A 270 10.97 10.41 16.94
N SER A 271 10.17 9.34 16.85
CA SER A 271 10.50 8.07 17.51
C SER A 271 11.78 7.46 16.93
N SER A 272 11.95 7.50 15.60
CA SER A 272 13.16 7.02 14.95
C SER A 272 14.39 7.82 15.36
N LEU A 273 14.30 9.15 15.43
CA LEU A 273 15.39 10.01 15.89
C LEU A 273 15.78 9.72 17.35
N VAL A 274 14.79 9.52 18.23
CA VAL A 274 15.06 9.15 19.62
C VAL A 274 15.81 7.82 19.69
N ILE A 275 15.37 6.80 18.94
CA ILE A 275 16.06 5.50 18.90
C ILE A 275 17.49 5.65 18.37
N LEU A 276 17.70 6.42 17.31
CA LEU A 276 19.03 6.64 16.74
C LEU A 276 19.96 7.36 17.75
N ILE A 277 19.46 8.35 18.47
CA ILE A 277 20.23 9.07 19.51
C ILE A 277 20.60 8.11 20.65
N LEU A 278 19.65 7.31 21.13
CA LEU A 278 19.88 6.35 22.20
C LEU A 278 20.83 5.20 21.79
N SER A 279 20.89 4.90 20.50
CA SER A 279 21.74 3.84 19.91
C SER A 279 22.97 4.40 19.20
N ALA A 280 23.35 5.64 19.47
CA ALA A 280 24.44 6.33 18.74
C ALA A 280 25.77 5.58 18.81
N GLU A 281 26.06 4.90 19.90
CA GLU A 281 27.29 4.09 20.08
C GLU A 281 27.36 2.91 19.09
N HIS A 282 26.23 2.42 18.63
CA HIS A 282 26.16 1.30 17.69
C HIS A 282 26.12 1.74 16.22
N LEU A 283 25.85 3.03 15.95
CA LEU A 283 25.75 3.56 14.58
C LEU A 283 27.06 3.44 13.81
N VAL A 284 28.18 3.72 14.46
CA VAL A 284 29.53 3.67 13.83
C VAL A 284 29.90 2.25 13.40
N ASN A 285 29.42 1.25 14.11
CA ASN A 285 29.68 -0.17 13.80
C ASN A 285 28.71 -0.77 12.78
N SER A 286 27.66 -0.02 12.40
CA SER A 286 26.58 -0.49 11.52
C SER A 286 26.70 0.05 10.08
N ILE A 287 27.62 0.99 9.85
CA ILE A 287 27.97 1.57 8.55
C ILE A 287 29.24 0.91 8.00
#